data_a6992a6176a22a7c424dc826c6fc8956
#
_entry.id   a6992a6176a22a7c424dc826c6fc8956
#
_cell.length_a   1.000
_cell.length_b   1.000
_cell.length_c   1.000
_cell.angle_alpha   90.00
_cell.angle_beta   90.00
_cell.angle_gamma   90.00
#
_symmetry.space_group_name_H-M   'P 1'
#
loop_
_entity.id
_entity.type
_entity.pdbx_description
1 polymer ?
#
loop_
_entity_poly.entity_id
_entity_poly.type
_entity_poly.pdbx_seq_one_letter_code
_entity_poly.pdbx_strand_id
1 'polypeptide(L)'
;LADATLKRTMEGFGPGHATDIVASGPFVVSDERVGEELTLTARDDYNWAPAVREHEGRPAIDSVRVVFNQEDTERVGLVTGRAADIAARIDPSDESQVRQARLNLVAASTRGVNNSLTFRPGHPLLQDKRVRQAIIAGVDRKAIRDDLFTDSYPLATSILAERAPGYKEQKPYKHDAARANTLLDQAGWVRNPDDGIREKNGQRLSLNVNDALPLPRSKEVVAMLQEQLKDIGVEINFYPGDFADQVEA
;
A
#
# COMPACT_ATOMS: atom_id res chain seq x y z
N LEU A 1 3.98 26.20 22.80
CA LEU A 1 4.50 25.08 21.99
C LEU A 1 4.10 25.24 20.51
N ALA A 2 2.80 25.43 20.22
CA ALA A 2 2.30 25.58 18.84
C ALA A 2 2.96 26.73 18.08
N ASP A 3 3.14 27.88 18.72
CA ASP A 3 3.72 29.07 18.05
C ASP A 3 5.19 28.89 17.71
N ALA A 4 5.98 28.25 18.58
CA ALA A 4 7.40 27.97 18.31
C ALA A 4 7.56 26.95 17.17
N THR A 5 6.73 25.90 17.16
CA THR A 5 6.70 24.90 16.09
C THR A 5 6.25 25.52 14.77
N LEU A 6 5.19 26.34 14.79
CA LEU A 6 4.68 27.00 13.59
C LEU A 6 5.73 27.97 13.01
N LYS A 7 6.39 28.77 13.85
CA LYS A 7 7.43 29.67 13.43
C LYS A 7 8.58 28.95 12.73
N ARG A 8 9.10 27.86 13.30
CA ARG A 8 10.15 27.05 12.69
C ARG A 8 9.70 26.39 11.39
N THR A 9 8.48 25.88 11.33
CA THR A 9 7.90 25.31 10.10
C THR A 9 7.85 26.35 8.98
N MET A 10 7.53 27.60 9.29
CA MET A 10 7.50 28.69 8.33
C MET A 10 8.90 29.15 7.89
N GLU A 11 9.90 29.00 8.74
CA GLU A 11 11.33 29.29 8.41
C GLU A 11 11.99 28.19 7.57
N GLY A 12 11.28 27.07 7.34
CA GLY A 12 11.72 25.91 6.54
C GLY A 12 12.57 24.94 7.32
N PHE A 13 12.10 23.69 7.44
CA PHE A 13 12.92 22.58 7.92
C PHE A 13 13.67 21.96 6.74
N GLY A 14 14.99 21.92 6.84
CA GLY A 14 15.80 21.10 5.96
C GLY A 14 16.26 19.81 6.68
N PRO A 15 16.94 18.91 5.99
CA PRO A 15 17.64 17.78 6.62
C PRO A 15 18.59 18.25 7.73
N GLY A 16 18.67 17.52 8.85
CA GLY A 16 19.53 17.86 9.99
C GLY A 16 18.92 18.79 11.03
N HIS A 17 17.62 19.07 10.94
CA HIS A 17 16.90 19.94 11.90
C HIS A 17 15.93 19.20 12.82
N ALA A 18 15.97 17.87 12.85
CA ALA A 18 15.04 17.10 13.68
C ALA A 18 15.20 17.38 15.19
N THR A 19 16.42 17.67 15.66
CA THR A 19 16.72 18.04 17.05
C THR A 19 16.10 19.37 17.46
N ASP A 20 15.76 20.23 16.51
CA ASP A 20 15.14 21.53 16.75
C ASP A 20 13.60 21.48 16.84
N ILE A 21 13.01 20.32 16.62
CA ILE A 21 11.54 20.16 16.66
C ILE A 21 11.01 20.35 18.07
N VAL A 22 10.09 21.30 18.21
CA VAL A 22 9.34 21.50 19.45
C VAL A 22 8.02 20.73 19.38
N ALA A 23 7.90 19.69 20.16
CA ALA A 23 6.74 18.81 20.18
C ALA A 23 6.26 18.55 21.62
N SER A 24 5.02 18.09 21.78
CA SER A 24 4.40 17.80 23.09
C SER A 24 4.44 16.30 23.46
N GLY A 25 5.16 15.48 22.69
CA GLY A 25 5.27 14.03 22.95
C GLY A 25 6.18 13.70 24.14
N PRO A 26 6.13 12.45 24.60
CA PRO A 26 6.94 11.96 25.74
C PRO A 26 8.43 11.81 25.42
N PHE A 27 8.83 11.99 24.17
CA PHE A 27 10.21 11.93 23.74
C PHE A 27 10.60 13.22 23.01
N VAL A 28 11.90 13.53 23.03
CA VAL A 28 12.53 14.56 22.22
C VAL A 28 13.54 13.92 21.30
N VAL A 29 13.76 14.50 20.13
CA VAL A 29 14.86 14.12 19.26
C VAL A 29 16.16 14.66 19.86
N SER A 30 17.05 13.78 20.23
CA SER A 30 18.34 14.13 20.85
C SER A 30 19.51 14.05 19.88
N ASP A 31 19.38 13.26 18.80
CA ASP A 31 20.40 13.14 17.77
C ASP A 31 19.77 12.75 16.43
N GLU A 32 20.37 13.22 15.32
CA GLU A 32 19.96 12.90 13.95
C GLU A 32 21.18 12.67 13.06
N ARG A 33 21.21 11.53 12.39
CA ARG A 33 22.03 11.28 11.21
C ARG A 33 21.12 11.17 10.00
N VAL A 34 21.13 12.20 9.19
CA VAL A 34 20.18 12.37 8.07
C VAL A 34 20.18 11.16 7.15
N GLY A 35 19.00 10.56 6.97
CA GLY A 35 18.79 9.37 6.12
C GLY A 35 19.28 8.04 6.71
N GLU A 36 19.93 8.05 7.87
CA GLU A 36 20.48 6.85 8.51
C GLU A 36 19.77 6.53 9.84
N GLU A 37 19.72 7.48 10.77
CA GLU A 37 19.31 7.20 12.13
C GLU A 37 18.75 8.42 12.84
N LEU A 38 17.80 8.18 13.75
CA LEU A 38 17.24 9.17 14.64
C LEU A 38 17.23 8.62 16.08
N THR A 39 17.73 9.39 17.04
CA THR A 39 17.66 9.04 18.45
C THR A 39 16.65 9.92 19.19
N LEU A 40 15.75 9.27 19.89
CA LEU A 40 14.75 9.91 20.74
C LEU A 40 15.08 9.63 22.21
N THR A 41 15.09 10.66 23.05
CA THR A 41 15.31 10.55 24.50
C THR A 41 14.02 10.89 25.25
N ALA A 42 13.70 10.11 26.28
CA ALA A 42 12.53 10.34 27.12
C ALA A 42 12.60 11.71 27.81
N ARG A 43 11.47 12.39 27.93
CA ARG A 43 11.34 13.59 28.76
C ARG A 43 11.17 13.23 30.22
N ASP A 44 12.05 13.73 31.07
CA ASP A 44 11.97 13.47 32.50
C ASP A 44 10.78 14.17 33.17
N ASP A 45 10.37 15.30 32.63
CA ASP A 45 9.27 16.14 33.14
C ASP A 45 7.91 15.83 32.52
N TYR A 46 7.80 14.78 31.68
CA TYR A 46 6.55 14.45 31.00
C TYR A 46 5.48 13.98 31.98
N ASN A 47 4.41 14.78 32.16
CA ASN A 47 3.30 14.50 33.08
C ASN A 47 1.91 14.91 32.52
N TRP A 48 1.82 15.13 31.19
CA TRP A 48 0.59 15.59 30.52
C TRP A 48 0.08 14.57 29.49
N ALA A 49 0.18 13.30 29.79
CA ALA A 49 -0.33 12.26 28.90
C ALA A 49 -1.84 12.42 28.66
N PRO A 50 -2.33 12.21 27.42
CA PRO A 50 -3.77 12.22 27.16
C PRO A 50 -4.48 11.14 27.99
N ALA A 51 -5.66 11.46 28.53
CA ALA A 51 -6.45 10.56 29.37
C ALA A 51 -6.83 9.21 28.73
N VAL A 52 -6.70 9.09 27.43
CA VAL A 52 -6.94 7.84 26.68
C VAL A 52 -5.74 6.87 26.73
N ARG A 53 -4.62 7.28 27.33
CA ARG A 53 -3.43 6.45 27.52
C ARG A 53 -3.47 5.79 28.89
N GLU A 54 -3.03 4.53 28.93
CA GLU A 54 -2.95 3.75 30.19
C GLU A 54 -1.75 4.14 31.06
N HIS A 55 -0.72 4.75 30.44
CA HIS A 55 0.49 5.19 31.11
C HIS A 55 0.52 6.70 31.28
N GLU A 56 0.74 7.17 32.51
CA GLU A 56 0.96 8.57 32.87
C GLU A 56 2.43 8.79 33.23
N GLY A 57 2.90 10.03 33.08
CA GLY A 57 4.26 10.41 33.45
C GLY A 57 5.34 10.00 32.45
N ARG A 58 6.58 10.01 32.93
CA ARG A 58 7.77 9.71 32.13
C ARG A 58 7.68 8.32 31.48
N PRO A 59 8.09 8.15 30.20
CA PRO A 59 8.19 6.83 29.58
C PRO A 59 9.09 5.87 30.37
N ALA A 60 8.72 4.60 30.39
CA ALA A 60 9.53 3.54 31.02
C ALA A 60 10.82 3.23 30.23
N ILE A 61 10.86 3.61 28.95
CA ILE A 61 12.01 3.45 28.04
C ILE A 61 12.80 4.76 28.04
N ASP A 62 14.11 4.70 28.25
CA ASP A 62 14.95 5.90 28.29
C ASP A 62 15.22 6.50 26.92
N SER A 63 15.39 5.65 25.90
CA SER A 63 15.64 6.09 24.55
C SER A 63 15.08 5.13 23.50
N VAL A 64 14.81 5.67 22.31
CA VAL A 64 14.42 4.91 21.12
C VAL A 64 15.36 5.32 19.99
N ARG A 65 16.06 4.35 19.42
CA ARG A 65 16.89 4.54 18.23
C ARG A 65 16.12 4.03 17.02
N VAL A 66 15.85 4.91 16.07
CA VAL A 66 15.18 4.58 14.81
C VAL A 66 16.25 4.52 13.72
N VAL A 67 16.46 3.35 13.14
CA VAL A 67 17.38 3.13 12.03
C VAL A 67 16.60 3.07 10.73
N PHE A 68 16.96 3.90 9.75
CA PHE A 68 16.33 3.90 8.45
C PHE A 68 17.06 2.91 7.53
N ASN A 69 16.34 1.87 7.14
CA ASN A 69 16.85 0.90 6.18
C ASN A 69 15.76 0.66 5.13
N GLN A 70 16.10 0.86 3.86
CA GLN A 70 15.17 0.73 2.74
C GLN A 70 15.02 -0.73 2.28
N GLU A 71 16.00 -1.57 2.57
CA GLU A 71 16.01 -2.97 2.16
C GLU A 71 15.20 -3.85 3.14
N ASP A 72 14.13 -4.46 2.64
CA ASP A 72 13.19 -5.23 3.47
C ASP A 72 13.87 -6.39 4.19
N THR A 73 14.64 -7.19 3.48
CA THR A 73 15.37 -8.35 4.03
C THR A 73 16.39 -7.95 5.10
N GLU A 74 17.06 -6.80 4.94
CA GLU A 74 18.00 -6.31 5.94
C GLU A 74 17.26 -5.91 7.23
N ARG A 75 16.09 -5.24 7.13
CA ARG A 75 15.29 -4.91 8.31
C ARG A 75 14.87 -6.16 9.09
N VAL A 76 14.47 -7.21 8.39
CA VAL A 76 14.18 -8.52 9.02
C VAL A 76 15.43 -9.12 9.64
N GLY A 77 16.58 -9.02 8.97
CA GLY A 77 17.87 -9.44 9.51
C GLY A 77 18.22 -8.78 10.84
N LEU A 78 17.95 -7.48 11.00
CA LEU A 78 18.21 -6.76 12.26
C LEU A 78 17.41 -7.32 13.45
N VAL A 79 16.11 -7.63 13.28
CA VAL A 79 15.31 -8.19 14.38
C VAL A 79 15.59 -9.66 14.63
N THR A 80 15.83 -10.46 13.60
CA THR A 80 16.17 -11.87 13.76
C THR A 80 17.56 -12.07 14.36
N GLY A 81 18.49 -11.17 14.06
CA GLY A 81 19.83 -11.09 14.64
C GLY A 81 19.90 -10.38 15.99
N ARG A 82 18.77 -9.91 16.54
CA ARG A 82 18.67 -9.18 17.82
C ARG A 82 19.47 -7.86 17.85
N ALA A 83 19.69 -7.25 16.70
CA ALA A 83 20.29 -5.93 16.56
C ALA A 83 19.22 -4.81 16.63
N ALA A 84 17.94 -5.17 16.45
CA ALA A 84 16.80 -4.31 16.68
C ALA A 84 15.70 -5.07 17.43
N ASP A 85 14.86 -4.34 18.18
CA ASP A 85 13.74 -4.88 18.95
C ASP A 85 12.44 -4.93 18.14
N ILE A 86 12.28 -3.99 17.20
CA ILE A 86 11.09 -3.84 16.37
C ILE A 86 11.51 -3.54 14.93
N ALA A 87 10.90 -4.19 13.97
CA ALA A 87 10.95 -3.81 12.57
C ALA A 87 9.53 -3.55 12.04
N ALA A 88 9.39 -2.54 11.19
CA ALA A 88 8.15 -2.21 10.53
C ALA A 88 8.23 -2.54 9.03
N ARG A 89 7.07 -2.70 8.39
CA ARG A 89 6.95 -2.98 6.95
C ARG A 89 7.68 -4.24 6.54
N ILE A 90 7.31 -5.36 7.15
CA ILE A 90 7.82 -6.67 6.77
C ILE A 90 7.20 -7.07 5.43
N ASP A 91 8.04 -7.39 4.46
CA ASP A 91 7.56 -7.92 3.17
C ASP A 91 6.90 -9.29 3.36
N PRO A 92 5.83 -9.62 2.63
CA PRO A 92 5.18 -10.93 2.71
C PRO A 92 6.12 -12.12 2.58
N SER A 93 7.15 -12.02 1.73
CA SER A 93 8.13 -13.08 1.53
C SER A 93 8.99 -13.36 2.77
N ASP A 94 9.19 -12.36 3.64
CA ASP A 94 10.03 -12.45 4.83
C ASP A 94 9.26 -12.88 6.08
N GLU A 95 7.91 -12.90 6.05
CA GLU A 95 7.10 -13.31 7.20
C GLU A 95 7.44 -14.71 7.71
N SER A 96 7.79 -15.64 6.81
CA SER A 96 8.16 -16.99 7.18
C SER A 96 9.43 -17.01 8.04
N GLN A 97 10.43 -16.20 7.72
CA GLN A 97 11.66 -16.05 8.48
C GLN A 97 11.40 -15.48 9.88
N VAL A 98 10.53 -14.46 9.98
CA VAL A 98 10.12 -13.88 11.27
C VAL A 98 9.46 -14.94 12.16
N ARG A 99 8.55 -15.76 11.61
CA ARG A 99 7.88 -16.85 12.35
C ARG A 99 8.86 -17.94 12.77
N GLN A 100 9.80 -18.34 11.90
CA GLN A 100 10.84 -19.33 12.22
C GLN A 100 11.77 -18.85 13.34
N ALA A 101 12.07 -17.55 13.38
CA ALA A 101 12.82 -16.92 14.46
C ALA A 101 12.03 -16.81 15.79
N ARG A 102 10.76 -17.26 15.81
CA ARG A 102 9.83 -17.17 16.95
C ARG A 102 9.61 -15.74 17.44
N LEU A 103 9.67 -14.78 16.52
CA LEU A 103 9.33 -13.39 16.78
C LEU A 103 7.82 -13.18 16.64
N ASN A 104 7.32 -12.16 17.32
CA ASN A 104 5.91 -11.79 17.24
C ASN A 104 5.66 -10.96 15.98
N LEU A 105 4.90 -11.51 15.03
CA LEU A 105 4.46 -10.81 13.83
C LEU A 105 3.08 -10.19 14.08
N VAL A 106 3.00 -8.86 14.07
CA VAL A 106 1.75 -8.11 14.24
C VAL A 106 1.30 -7.58 12.89
N ALA A 107 0.20 -8.11 12.38
CA ALA A 107 -0.46 -7.61 11.18
C ALA A 107 -1.80 -6.97 11.56
N ALA A 108 -2.08 -5.81 10.99
CA ALA A 108 -3.34 -5.10 11.21
C ALA A 108 -3.80 -4.43 9.92
N SER A 109 -5.07 -4.61 9.58
CA SER A 109 -5.68 -3.88 8.47
C SER A 109 -5.72 -2.38 8.75
N THR A 110 -5.55 -1.56 7.73
CA THR A 110 -5.71 -0.11 7.81
C THR A 110 -7.15 0.28 8.13
N ARG A 111 -7.36 1.53 8.56
CA ARG A 111 -8.70 2.09 8.79
C ARG A 111 -9.17 2.98 7.63
N GLY A 112 -8.80 2.64 6.41
CA GLY A 112 -9.09 3.46 5.25
C GLY A 112 -9.70 2.67 4.11
N VAL A 113 -9.35 3.06 2.90
CA VAL A 113 -9.71 2.38 1.66
C VAL A 113 -8.74 1.21 1.44
N ASN A 114 -9.28 0.09 1.00
CA ASN A 114 -8.48 -1.07 0.61
C ASN A 114 -7.65 -0.76 -0.64
N ASN A 115 -6.52 -1.47 -0.79
CA ASN A 115 -5.77 -1.43 -2.02
C ASN A 115 -6.64 -1.90 -3.19
N SER A 116 -6.76 -1.09 -4.21
CA SER A 116 -7.70 -1.34 -5.31
C SER A 116 -7.25 -0.72 -6.62
N LEU A 117 -7.63 -1.35 -7.72
CA LEU A 117 -7.56 -0.76 -9.04
C LEU A 117 -8.81 0.12 -9.25
N THR A 118 -8.61 1.41 -9.49
CA THR A 118 -9.71 2.36 -9.68
C THR A 118 -9.93 2.64 -11.16
N PHE A 119 -11.17 2.44 -11.61
CA PHE A 119 -11.56 2.82 -12.98
C PHE A 119 -11.81 4.32 -13.10
N ARG A 120 -11.47 4.89 -14.25
CA ARG A 120 -11.93 6.22 -14.69
C ARG A 120 -13.15 6.05 -15.60
N PRO A 121 -14.39 6.20 -15.13
CA PRO A 121 -15.58 5.95 -15.96
C PRO A 121 -15.73 6.90 -17.14
N GLY A 122 -15.09 8.07 -17.09
CA GLY A 122 -15.04 9.04 -18.20
C GLY A 122 -14.11 8.62 -19.34
N HIS A 123 -13.21 7.66 -19.14
CA HIS A 123 -12.33 7.17 -20.18
C HIS A 123 -13.13 6.42 -21.27
N PRO A 124 -12.95 6.71 -22.58
CA PRO A 124 -13.77 6.15 -23.65
C PRO A 124 -13.91 4.64 -23.62
N LEU A 125 -12.83 3.89 -23.36
CA LEU A 125 -12.83 2.43 -23.28
C LEU A 125 -13.57 1.88 -22.04
N LEU A 126 -13.74 2.70 -21.00
CA LEU A 126 -14.34 2.30 -19.72
C LEU A 126 -15.76 2.84 -19.51
N GLN A 127 -16.35 3.55 -20.46
CA GLN A 127 -17.71 4.06 -20.36
C GLN A 127 -18.73 2.92 -20.31
N ASP A 128 -18.52 1.88 -21.13
CA ASP A 128 -19.40 0.71 -21.10
C ASP A 128 -19.22 -0.10 -19.82
N LYS A 129 -20.30 -0.21 -19.05
CA LYS A 129 -20.30 -0.97 -17.79
C LYS A 129 -19.87 -2.43 -17.99
N ARG A 130 -20.17 -3.03 -19.15
CA ARG A 130 -19.83 -4.43 -19.45
C ARG A 130 -18.33 -4.63 -19.51
N VAL A 131 -17.58 -3.65 -20.05
CA VAL A 131 -16.11 -3.69 -20.08
C VAL A 131 -15.56 -3.68 -18.64
N ARG A 132 -16.04 -2.78 -17.79
CA ARG A 132 -15.60 -2.73 -16.38
C ARG A 132 -15.93 -4.03 -15.63
N GLN A 133 -17.13 -4.60 -15.87
CA GLN A 133 -17.52 -5.87 -15.27
C GLN A 133 -16.70 -7.05 -15.79
N ALA A 134 -16.30 -7.03 -17.05
CA ALA A 134 -15.44 -8.04 -17.64
C ALA A 134 -14.05 -8.00 -17.01
N ILE A 135 -13.45 -6.83 -16.84
CA ILE A 135 -12.16 -6.67 -16.16
C ILE A 135 -12.24 -7.23 -14.73
N ILE A 136 -13.30 -6.88 -13.98
CA ILE A 136 -13.50 -7.42 -12.62
C ILE A 136 -13.61 -8.94 -12.60
N ALA A 137 -14.35 -9.51 -13.56
CA ALA A 137 -14.57 -10.96 -13.66
C ALA A 137 -13.32 -11.70 -14.18
N GLY A 138 -12.51 -11.03 -15.01
CA GLY A 138 -11.28 -11.60 -15.58
C GLY A 138 -10.12 -11.72 -14.59
N VAL A 139 -10.18 -11.02 -13.45
CA VAL A 139 -9.09 -11.04 -12.46
C VAL A 139 -9.33 -12.09 -11.37
N ASP A 140 -8.39 -13.03 -11.24
CA ASP A 140 -8.32 -13.95 -10.10
C ASP A 140 -7.51 -13.33 -8.95
N ARG A 141 -8.21 -12.58 -8.09
CA ARG A 141 -7.62 -11.94 -6.92
C ARG A 141 -7.10 -12.95 -5.90
N LYS A 142 -7.72 -14.15 -5.87
CA LYS A 142 -7.26 -15.20 -4.96
C LYS A 142 -5.92 -15.74 -5.39
N ALA A 143 -5.72 -16.01 -6.68
CA ALA A 143 -4.42 -16.43 -7.21
C ALA A 143 -3.34 -15.38 -6.94
N ILE A 144 -3.61 -14.08 -7.17
CA ILE A 144 -2.69 -12.99 -6.85
C ILE A 144 -2.31 -13.00 -5.36
N ARG A 145 -3.31 -13.11 -4.45
CA ARG A 145 -3.05 -13.16 -3.02
C ARG A 145 -2.21 -14.38 -2.65
N ASP A 146 -2.55 -15.55 -3.14
CA ASP A 146 -1.89 -16.81 -2.77
C ASP A 146 -0.44 -16.88 -3.28
N ASP A 147 -0.13 -16.21 -4.39
CA ASP A 147 1.20 -16.20 -4.99
C ASP A 147 2.13 -15.13 -4.40
N LEU A 148 1.60 -13.93 -4.13
CA LEU A 148 2.43 -12.79 -3.74
C LEU A 148 2.36 -12.42 -2.25
N PHE A 149 1.36 -12.92 -1.53
CA PHE A 149 1.05 -12.51 -0.16
C PHE A 149 0.83 -13.71 0.76
N THR A 150 0.63 -13.42 2.02
CA THR A 150 0.34 -14.42 3.06
C THR A 150 -1.06 -14.22 3.64
N ASP A 151 -1.44 -15.04 4.61
CA ASP A 151 -2.70 -14.90 5.36
C ASP A 151 -2.80 -13.59 6.16
N SER A 152 -1.68 -12.87 6.33
CA SER A 152 -1.67 -11.52 6.91
C SER A 152 -2.35 -10.48 5.99
N TYR A 153 -2.61 -10.83 4.73
CA TYR A 153 -3.22 -9.99 3.71
C TYR A 153 -4.57 -10.58 3.24
N PRO A 154 -5.65 -10.38 3.99
CA PRO A 154 -6.95 -10.88 3.61
C PRO A 154 -7.48 -10.19 2.33
N LEU A 155 -8.23 -10.94 1.53
CA LEU A 155 -8.91 -10.36 0.37
C LEU A 155 -9.96 -9.33 0.80
N ALA A 156 -9.95 -8.18 0.15
CA ALA A 156 -10.92 -7.13 0.38
C ALA A 156 -12.33 -7.57 -0.05
N THR A 157 -13.31 -7.36 0.82
CA THR A 157 -14.73 -7.62 0.57
C THR A 157 -15.55 -6.33 0.38
N SER A 158 -14.91 -5.16 0.53
CA SER A 158 -15.50 -3.85 0.33
C SER A 158 -14.42 -2.86 -0.13
N ILE A 159 -14.83 -1.69 -0.61
CA ILE A 159 -13.90 -0.59 -0.87
C ILE A 159 -13.25 -0.09 0.42
N LEU A 160 -13.99 -0.09 1.53
CA LEU A 160 -13.46 0.23 2.84
C LEU A 160 -12.82 -0.99 3.49
N ALA A 161 -11.74 -0.79 4.23
CA ALA A 161 -11.16 -1.81 5.07
C ALA A 161 -12.08 -2.16 6.24
N GLU A 162 -12.02 -3.39 6.73
CA GLU A 162 -12.91 -3.92 7.78
C GLU A 162 -12.97 -3.05 9.04
N ARG A 163 -11.84 -2.42 9.41
CA ARG A 163 -11.74 -1.54 10.58
C ARG A 163 -12.10 -0.09 10.30
N ALA A 164 -12.50 0.26 9.08
CA ALA A 164 -12.89 1.62 8.73
C ALA A 164 -14.32 1.93 9.19
N PRO A 165 -14.60 3.15 9.70
CA PRO A 165 -15.97 3.58 9.95
C PRO A 165 -16.81 3.49 8.68
N GLY A 166 -18.00 2.90 8.78
CA GLY A 166 -18.89 2.70 7.64
C GLY A 166 -18.58 1.46 6.78
N TYR A 167 -17.62 0.61 7.17
CA TYR A 167 -17.44 -0.66 6.51
C TYR A 167 -18.74 -1.46 6.49
N LYS A 168 -18.99 -2.05 5.33
CA LYS A 168 -20.05 -3.02 5.14
C LYS A 168 -19.54 -4.11 4.22
N GLU A 169 -19.53 -5.33 4.70
CA GLU A 169 -19.16 -6.48 3.89
C GLU A 169 -20.04 -6.58 2.65
N GLN A 170 -19.41 -6.79 1.51
CA GLN A 170 -20.07 -6.99 0.23
C GLN A 170 -19.83 -8.42 -0.24
N LYS A 171 -20.73 -8.90 -1.10
CA LYS A 171 -20.51 -10.18 -1.76
C LYS A 171 -19.24 -10.11 -2.61
N PRO A 172 -18.25 -10.98 -2.38
CA PRO A 172 -16.98 -10.91 -3.08
C PRO A 172 -17.19 -11.16 -4.59
N TYR A 173 -16.45 -10.42 -5.40
CA TYR A 173 -16.35 -10.72 -6.82
C TYR A 173 -15.64 -12.06 -7.02
N LYS A 174 -16.20 -12.88 -7.88
CA LYS A 174 -15.62 -14.17 -8.27
C LYS A 174 -14.92 -14.03 -9.61
N HIS A 175 -13.79 -14.67 -9.74
CA HIS A 175 -13.14 -14.87 -11.04
C HIS A 175 -14.03 -15.74 -11.93
N ASP A 176 -14.28 -15.28 -13.15
CA ASP A 176 -15.08 -15.96 -14.15
C ASP A 176 -14.69 -15.46 -15.54
N ALA A 177 -13.65 -16.07 -16.11
CA ALA A 177 -13.12 -15.72 -17.44
C ALA A 177 -14.14 -15.94 -18.55
N ALA A 178 -15.04 -16.95 -18.44
CA ALA A 178 -16.09 -17.19 -19.41
C ALA A 178 -17.10 -16.05 -19.45
N ARG A 179 -17.54 -15.59 -18.26
CA ARG A 179 -18.40 -14.42 -18.13
C ARG A 179 -17.71 -13.16 -18.64
N ALA A 180 -16.42 -12.96 -18.34
CA ALA A 180 -15.65 -11.81 -18.82
C ALA A 180 -15.65 -11.76 -20.34
N ASN A 181 -15.35 -12.87 -21.01
CA ASN A 181 -15.39 -12.97 -22.46
C ASN A 181 -16.80 -12.67 -23.02
N THR A 182 -17.85 -13.27 -22.44
CA THR A 182 -19.22 -13.02 -22.85
C THR A 182 -19.60 -11.53 -22.77
N LEU A 183 -19.19 -10.83 -21.70
CA LEU A 183 -19.46 -9.42 -21.53
C LEU A 183 -18.76 -8.55 -22.57
N LEU A 184 -17.51 -8.89 -22.92
CA LEU A 184 -16.76 -8.20 -23.98
C LEU A 184 -17.35 -8.44 -25.35
N ASP A 185 -17.76 -9.68 -25.66
CA ASP A 185 -18.45 -10.02 -26.91
C ASP A 185 -19.75 -9.23 -27.06
N GLN A 186 -20.59 -9.19 -26.00
CA GLN A 186 -21.82 -8.40 -25.96
C GLN A 186 -21.57 -6.89 -26.08
N ALA A 187 -20.42 -6.41 -25.62
CA ALA A 187 -20.01 -5.02 -25.77
C ALA A 187 -19.45 -4.71 -27.17
N GLY A 188 -19.31 -5.72 -28.04
CA GLY A 188 -18.85 -5.59 -29.43
C GLY A 188 -17.33 -5.57 -29.58
N TRP A 189 -16.60 -6.08 -28.59
CA TRP A 189 -15.15 -6.23 -28.64
C TRP A 189 -14.77 -7.59 -29.22
N VAL A 190 -14.12 -7.61 -30.37
CA VAL A 190 -13.75 -8.82 -31.10
C VAL A 190 -12.26 -9.09 -30.92
N ARG A 191 -11.88 -10.36 -30.71
CA ARG A 191 -10.47 -10.75 -30.61
C ARG A 191 -9.74 -10.56 -31.93
N ASN A 192 -8.60 -9.87 -31.88
CA ASN A 192 -7.67 -9.84 -32.99
C ASN A 192 -7.00 -11.23 -33.10
N PRO A 193 -6.98 -11.85 -34.28
CA PRO A 193 -6.41 -13.19 -34.45
C PRO A 193 -4.88 -13.24 -34.32
N ASP A 194 -4.19 -12.11 -34.49
CA ASP A 194 -2.72 -12.08 -34.49
C ASP A 194 -2.13 -12.10 -33.09
N ASP A 195 -2.75 -11.40 -32.15
CA ASP A 195 -2.23 -11.24 -30.78
C ASP A 195 -3.23 -11.51 -29.66
N GLY A 196 -4.49 -11.74 -30.00
CA GLY A 196 -5.57 -12.07 -29.08
C GLY A 196 -6.15 -10.88 -28.32
N ILE A 197 -5.61 -9.66 -28.47
CA ILE A 197 -6.17 -8.45 -27.86
C ILE A 197 -7.43 -8.03 -28.59
N ARG A 198 -8.42 -7.58 -27.86
CA ARG A 198 -9.71 -7.23 -28.44
C ARG A 198 -9.70 -5.85 -29.07
N GLU A 199 -10.46 -5.74 -30.14
CA GLU A 199 -10.62 -4.51 -30.92
C GLU A 199 -12.08 -4.22 -31.20
N LYS A 200 -12.42 -2.92 -31.28
CA LYS A 200 -13.75 -2.45 -31.67
C LYS A 200 -13.61 -1.19 -32.50
N ASN A 201 -14.15 -1.18 -33.72
CA ASN A 201 -14.07 -0.05 -34.65
C ASN A 201 -12.64 0.44 -34.88
N GLY A 202 -11.68 -0.48 -35.00
CA GLY A 202 -10.26 -0.17 -35.15
C GLY A 202 -9.53 0.31 -33.90
N GLN A 203 -10.22 0.37 -32.77
CA GLN A 203 -9.62 0.76 -31.48
C GLN A 203 -9.30 -0.49 -30.66
N ARG A 204 -8.06 -0.61 -30.18
CA ARG A 204 -7.62 -1.68 -29.27
C ARG A 204 -8.17 -1.47 -27.87
N LEU A 205 -8.48 -2.57 -27.20
CA LEU A 205 -8.81 -2.56 -25.76
C LEU A 205 -7.51 -2.58 -24.96
N SER A 206 -6.81 -1.46 -24.96
CA SER A 206 -5.52 -1.23 -24.30
C SER A 206 -5.69 -0.12 -23.27
N LEU A 207 -5.35 -0.41 -22.03
CA LEU A 207 -5.55 0.48 -20.89
C LEU A 207 -4.22 0.77 -20.18
N ASN A 208 -4.07 2.01 -19.75
CA ASN A 208 -2.93 2.42 -18.94
C ASN A 208 -3.24 2.27 -17.46
N VAL A 209 -2.31 1.73 -16.69
CA VAL A 209 -2.38 1.63 -15.24
C VAL A 209 -1.22 2.42 -14.64
N ASN A 210 -1.55 3.43 -13.86
CA ASN A 210 -0.58 4.25 -13.14
C ASN A 210 -0.48 3.77 -11.68
N ASP A 211 0.75 3.62 -11.17
CA ASP A 211 1.05 3.31 -9.78
C ASP A 211 1.79 4.51 -9.15
N ALA A 212 1.03 5.45 -8.61
CA ALA A 212 1.56 6.69 -8.04
C ALA A 212 1.97 6.56 -6.56
N LEU A 213 1.45 5.57 -5.87
CA LEU A 213 1.76 5.28 -4.47
C LEU A 213 2.07 3.78 -4.37
N PRO A 214 3.29 3.38 -4.72
CA PRO A 214 3.64 1.96 -4.75
C PRO A 214 3.41 1.32 -3.38
N LEU A 215 2.59 0.29 -3.39
CA LEU A 215 2.31 -0.57 -2.24
C LEU A 215 3.21 -1.80 -2.32
N PRO A 216 3.37 -2.55 -1.24
CA PRO A 216 4.13 -3.79 -1.29
C PRO A 216 3.68 -4.66 -2.47
N ARG A 217 4.62 -5.10 -3.27
CA ARG A 217 4.39 -5.95 -4.44
C ARG A 217 3.52 -5.35 -5.55
N SER A 218 3.37 -4.01 -5.63
CA SER A 218 2.56 -3.36 -6.69
C SER A 218 2.96 -3.81 -8.09
N LYS A 219 4.26 -3.87 -8.39
CA LYS A 219 4.76 -4.24 -9.72
C LYS A 219 4.38 -5.68 -10.08
N GLU A 220 4.56 -6.60 -9.16
CA GLU A 220 4.22 -8.01 -9.34
C GLU A 220 2.71 -8.22 -9.46
N VAL A 221 1.92 -7.48 -8.66
CA VAL A 221 0.45 -7.48 -8.78
C VAL A 221 0.04 -7.01 -10.18
N VAL A 222 0.61 -5.91 -10.68
CA VAL A 222 0.28 -5.42 -12.03
C VAL A 222 0.74 -6.40 -13.10
N ALA A 223 1.89 -7.06 -12.95
CA ALA A 223 2.34 -8.09 -13.89
C ALA A 223 1.34 -9.27 -13.97
N MET A 224 0.84 -9.75 -12.84
CA MET A 224 -0.20 -10.78 -12.83
C MET A 224 -1.53 -10.28 -13.43
N LEU A 225 -1.89 -9.02 -13.20
CA LEU A 225 -3.06 -8.41 -13.85
C LEU A 225 -2.90 -8.34 -15.37
N GLN A 226 -1.70 -8.01 -15.87
CA GLN A 226 -1.40 -7.99 -17.29
C GLN A 226 -1.61 -9.37 -17.92
N GLU A 227 -1.10 -10.43 -17.31
CA GLU A 227 -1.30 -11.81 -17.77
C GLU A 227 -2.78 -12.21 -17.79
N GLN A 228 -3.45 -12.11 -16.64
CA GLN A 228 -4.84 -12.54 -16.48
C GLN A 228 -5.79 -11.76 -17.42
N LEU A 229 -5.58 -10.46 -17.58
CA LEU A 229 -6.43 -9.64 -18.45
C LEU A 229 -6.13 -9.85 -19.93
N LYS A 230 -4.90 -10.19 -20.29
CA LYS A 230 -4.54 -10.60 -21.65
C LYS A 230 -5.30 -11.86 -22.05
N ASP A 231 -5.53 -12.79 -21.15
CA ASP A 231 -6.29 -14.02 -21.37
C ASP A 231 -7.74 -13.75 -21.80
N ILE A 232 -8.31 -12.63 -21.42
CA ILE A 232 -9.63 -12.17 -21.87
C ILE A 232 -9.57 -11.13 -23.00
N GLY A 233 -8.36 -10.82 -23.48
CA GLY A 233 -8.11 -9.90 -24.61
C GLY A 233 -8.08 -8.42 -24.21
N VAL A 234 -7.74 -8.11 -22.97
CA VAL A 234 -7.50 -6.74 -22.49
C VAL A 234 -6.01 -6.53 -22.28
N GLU A 235 -5.45 -5.53 -22.92
CA GLU A 235 -4.05 -5.15 -22.75
C GLU A 235 -3.91 -4.11 -21.63
N ILE A 236 -2.92 -4.29 -20.78
CA ILE A 236 -2.57 -3.36 -19.71
C ILE A 236 -1.15 -2.85 -19.92
N ASN A 237 -0.98 -1.54 -20.00
CA ASN A 237 0.31 -0.86 -20.01
C ASN A 237 0.57 -0.29 -18.60
N PHE A 238 1.69 -0.65 -18.02
CA PHE A 238 2.05 -0.21 -16.68
C PHE A 238 2.96 1.03 -16.75
N TYR A 239 2.57 2.08 -16.05
CA TYR A 239 3.32 3.32 -15.91
C TYR A 239 3.59 3.56 -14.42
N PRO A 240 4.78 3.18 -13.94
CA PRO A 240 5.21 3.58 -12.61
C PRO A 240 5.47 5.09 -12.62
N GLY A 241 4.95 5.81 -11.64
CA GLY A 241 5.10 7.25 -11.55
C GLY A 241 4.93 7.74 -10.11
N ASP A 242 5.09 9.02 -9.91
CA ASP A 242 4.77 9.66 -8.65
C ASP A 242 3.33 10.23 -8.65
N PHE A 243 2.96 10.90 -7.55
CA PHE A 243 1.63 11.49 -7.42
C PHE A 243 1.38 12.64 -8.43
N ALA A 244 2.42 13.36 -8.82
CA ALA A 244 2.31 14.44 -9.81
C ALA A 244 1.98 13.87 -11.19
N ASP A 245 2.67 12.80 -11.61
CA ASP A 245 2.40 12.07 -12.85
C ASP A 245 0.96 11.56 -12.92
N GLN A 246 0.40 11.14 -11.78
CA GLN A 246 -0.99 10.67 -11.71
C GLN A 246 -2.02 11.78 -11.91
N VAL A 247 -1.71 13.01 -11.48
CA VAL A 247 -2.62 14.18 -11.64
C VAL A 247 -2.66 14.65 -13.09
N GLU A 248 -1.55 14.54 -13.82
CA GLU A 248 -1.42 14.95 -15.21
C GLU A 248 -1.97 13.91 -16.22
N ALA A 249 -2.04 12.63 -15.83
CA ALA A 249 -2.52 11.53 -16.67
C ALA A 249 -4.05 11.36 -16.62
#